data_f9c5c6c90754949a763c73ef6573c780
#
_entry.id   f9c5c6c90754949a763c73ef6573c780
#
_cell.length_a   1.000
_cell.length_b   1.000
_cell.length_c   1.000
_cell.angle_alpha   90.00
_cell.angle_beta   90.00
_cell.angle_gamma   90.00
#
_symmetry.space_group_name_H-M   'P 1'
#
loop_
_entity.id
_entity.type
_entity.pdbx_description
1 polymer ?
#
loop_
_entity_poly.entity_id
_entity_poly.type
_entity_poly.pdbx_seq_one_letter_code
_entity_poly.pdbx_strand_id
1 'polypeptide(L)'
;MRSARRGDGGFVTAETAVVLPALVLLAAMLIWGVLAAAAQITCVDAARIGARAAARGETDAVELARAAAPPGARVRLAVAADTVRVDVDAPCAGPGRLGGLLAVRVGAMAVAAREDVLGGTAEGGGGSWPA
;
A
#
# COMPACT_ATOMS: atom_id res chain seq x y z
N MET A 1 35.02 -33.92 -50.99
CA MET A 1 33.82 -33.91 -50.13
C MET A 1 33.96 -32.81 -49.09
N ARG A 2 33.33 -31.67 -49.31
CA ARG A 2 33.27 -30.58 -48.34
C ARG A 2 31.94 -30.69 -47.62
N SER A 3 31.95 -31.22 -46.39
CA SER A 3 30.84 -31.27 -45.52
C SER A 3 30.48 -29.84 -45.11
N ALA A 4 29.34 -29.37 -45.55
CA ALA A 4 28.79 -28.08 -45.18
C ALA A 4 28.35 -28.14 -43.71
N ARG A 5 29.16 -27.60 -42.80
CA ARG A 5 28.69 -27.19 -41.47
C ARG A 5 27.82 -25.95 -41.64
N ARG A 6 26.58 -26.16 -41.98
CA ARG A 6 25.56 -25.13 -42.02
C ARG A 6 24.57 -25.48 -40.94
N GLY A 7 24.46 -24.67 -39.91
CA GLY A 7 23.22 -24.69 -39.11
C GLY A 7 23.27 -24.28 -37.67
N ASP A 8 24.37 -24.33 -36.91
CA ASP A 8 24.28 -24.13 -35.46
C ASP A 8 24.32 -22.65 -35.02
N GLY A 9 24.87 -21.74 -35.84
CA GLY A 9 24.96 -20.32 -35.49
C GLY A 9 23.62 -19.56 -35.53
N GLY A 10 22.64 -20.01 -36.32
CA GLY A 10 21.36 -19.35 -36.46
C GLY A 10 20.39 -19.68 -35.32
N PHE A 11 20.47 -20.86 -34.75
CA PHE A 11 19.59 -21.28 -33.65
C PHE A 11 19.93 -20.55 -32.33
N VAL A 12 21.20 -20.40 -32.01
CA VAL A 12 21.66 -19.71 -30.81
C VAL A 12 21.26 -18.22 -30.84
N THR A 13 21.36 -17.57 -32.00
CA THR A 13 20.96 -16.16 -32.16
C THR A 13 19.44 -15.98 -32.04
N ALA A 14 18.66 -16.92 -32.62
CA ALA A 14 17.20 -16.88 -32.52
C ALA A 14 16.72 -17.14 -31.08
N GLU A 15 17.35 -18.05 -30.35
CA GLU A 15 17.06 -18.35 -28.94
C GLU A 15 17.36 -17.15 -28.04
N THR A 16 18.51 -16.51 -28.22
CA THR A 16 18.88 -15.30 -27.46
C THR A 16 17.92 -14.14 -27.75
N ALA A 17 17.47 -14.00 -28.98
CA ALA A 17 16.52 -12.95 -29.36
C ALA A 17 15.16 -13.07 -28.66
N VAL A 18 14.74 -14.26 -28.24
CA VAL A 18 13.51 -14.49 -27.48
C VAL A 18 13.78 -14.42 -25.99
N VAL A 19 14.90 -14.92 -25.50
CA VAL A 19 15.22 -14.98 -24.06
C VAL A 19 15.48 -13.58 -23.49
N LEU A 20 16.19 -12.71 -24.19
CA LEU A 20 16.49 -11.36 -23.71
C LEU A 20 15.24 -10.54 -23.41
N PRO A 21 14.26 -10.38 -24.32
CA PRO A 21 13.05 -9.63 -24.02
C PRO A 21 12.22 -10.29 -22.91
N ALA A 22 12.22 -11.61 -22.79
CA ALA A 22 11.54 -12.31 -21.72
C ALA A 22 12.17 -12.00 -20.35
N LEU A 23 13.49 -11.97 -20.25
CA LEU A 23 14.21 -11.58 -19.02
C LEU A 23 13.98 -10.13 -18.66
N VAL A 24 13.97 -9.22 -19.62
CA VAL A 24 13.66 -7.79 -19.39
C VAL A 24 12.23 -7.63 -18.88
N LEU A 25 11.29 -8.35 -19.47
CA LEU A 25 9.89 -8.32 -19.00
C LEU A 25 9.76 -8.86 -17.58
N LEU A 26 10.42 -9.98 -17.28
CA LEU A 26 10.45 -10.55 -15.94
C LEU A 26 11.05 -9.57 -14.93
N ALA A 27 12.18 -8.96 -15.25
CA ALA A 27 12.80 -7.96 -14.38
C ALA A 27 11.88 -6.76 -14.13
N ALA A 28 11.21 -6.25 -15.17
CA ALA A 28 10.26 -5.17 -15.05
C ALA A 28 9.05 -5.53 -14.14
N MET A 29 8.55 -6.77 -14.24
CA MET A 29 7.48 -7.27 -13.38
C MET A 29 7.92 -7.38 -11.92
N LEU A 30 9.14 -7.85 -11.67
CA LEU A 30 9.68 -7.95 -10.31
C LEU A 30 9.86 -6.56 -9.67
N ILE A 31 10.42 -5.61 -10.42
CA ILE A 31 10.56 -4.21 -9.95
C ILE A 31 9.19 -3.62 -9.64
N TRP A 32 8.22 -3.80 -10.53
CA TRP A 32 6.86 -3.33 -10.29
C TRP A 32 6.23 -3.96 -9.04
N GLY A 33 6.42 -5.27 -8.82
CA GLY A 33 5.95 -5.96 -7.64
C GLY A 33 6.53 -5.37 -6.34
N VAL A 34 7.83 -5.05 -6.33
CA VAL A 34 8.49 -4.38 -5.19
C VAL A 34 7.90 -2.99 -4.95
N LEU A 35 7.68 -2.21 -6.00
CA LEU A 35 7.08 -0.87 -5.89
C LEU A 35 5.63 -0.94 -5.36
N ALA A 36 4.85 -1.93 -5.81
CA ALA A 36 3.50 -2.15 -5.32
C ALA A 36 3.50 -2.55 -3.83
N ALA A 37 4.42 -3.40 -3.39
CA ALA A 37 4.60 -3.76 -1.99
C ALA A 37 5.01 -2.55 -1.14
N ALA A 38 5.91 -1.72 -1.61
CA ALA A 38 6.31 -0.49 -0.93
C ALA A 38 5.12 0.48 -0.78
N ALA A 39 4.32 0.67 -1.83
CA ALA A 39 3.11 1.49 -1.78
C ALA A 39 2.08 0.94 -0.78
N GLN A 40 1.94 -0.39 -0.69
CA GLN A 40 1.06 -1.03 0.30
C GLN A 40 1.51 -0.72 1.74
N ILE A 41 2.80 -0.82 2.04
CA ILE A 41 3.34 -0.49 3.36
C ILE A 41 3.06 0.98 3.70
N THR A 42 3.28 1.89 2.75
CA THR A 42 3.01 3.32 2.93
C THR A 42 1.52 3.58 3.20
N CYS A 43 0.59 2.87 2.54
CA CYS A 43 -0.84 2.97 2.84
C CYS A 43 -1.16 2.50 4.28
N VAL A 44 -0.53 1.41 4.75
CA VAL A 44 -0.71 0.91 6.12
C VAL A 44 -0.26 1.94 7.15
N ASP A 45 0.91 2.55 6.94
CA ASP A 45 1.45 3.55 7.85
C ASP A 45 0.59 4.83 7.86
N ALA A 46 0.16 5.29 6.69
CA ALA A 46 -0.75 6.43 6.57
C ALA A 46 -2.09 6.19 7.30
N ALA A 47 -2.69 5.01 7.13
CA ALA A 47 -3.92 4.65 7.81
C ALA A 47 -3.75 4.64 9.34
N ARG A 48 -2.63 4.11 9.84
CA ARG A 48 -2.31 4.10 11.28
C ARG A 48 -2.09 5.50 11.84
N ILE A 49 -1.36 6.36 11.12
CA ILE A 49 -1.14 7.77 11.52
C ILE A 49 -2.48 8.49 11.64
N GLY A 50 -3.34 8.39 10.60
CA GLY A 50 -4.65 9.01 10.61
C GLY A 50 -5.55 8.49 11.72
N ALA A 51 -5.59 7.16 11.95
CA ALA A 51 -6.40 6.56 12.98
C ALA A 51 -5.99 7.01 14.40
N ARG A 52 -4.69 7.12 14.67
CA ARG A 52 -4.18 7.61 15.96
C ARG A 52 -4.49 9.09 16.17
N ALA A 53 -4.30 9.91 15.14
CA ALA A 53 -4.61 11.34 15.22
C ALA A 53 -6.12 11.56 15.47
N ALA A 54 -6.97 10.86 14.72
CA ALA A 54 -8.41 10.93 14.89
C ALA A 54 -8.89 10.39 16.24
N ALA A 55 -8.24 9.35 16.80
CA ALA A 55 -8.55 8.82 18.12
C ALA A 55 -8.27 9.83 19.25
N ARG A 56 -7.28 10.71 19.07
CA ARG A 56 -6.99 11.83 19.97
C ARG A 56 -7.86 13.05 19.73
N GLY A 57 -8.77 13.00 18.75
CA GLY A 57 -9.65 14.13 18.44
C GLY A 57 -8.98 15.23 17.61
N GLU A 58 -7.84 14.96 16.96
CA GLU A 58 -7.17 15.93 16.10
C GLU A 58 -8.00 16.19 14.84
N THR A 59 -8.25 17.45 14.54
CA THR A 59 -9.09 17.88 13.40
C THR A 59 -8.40 17.68 12.04
N ASP A 60 -7.10 17.61 12.03
CA ASP A 60 -6.23 17.45 10.86
C ASP A 60 -5.81 16.00 10.56
N ALA A 61 -6.44 15.03 11.25
CA ALA A 61 -6.12 13.59 11.10
C ALA A 61 -6.13 13.10 9.65
N VAL A 62 -7.07 13.59 8.83
CA VAL A 62 -7.14 13.24 7.39
C VAL A 62 -5.97 13.82 6.61
N GLU A 63 -5.55 15.05 6.92
CA GLU A 63 -4.41 15.71 6.27
C GLU A 63 -3.10 15.03 6.64
N LEU A 64 -2.93 14.64 7.91
CA LEU A 64 -1.78 13.87 8.37
C LEU A 64 -1.69 12.51 7.67
N ALA A 65 -2.81 11.80 7.55
CA ALA A 65 -2.87 10.55 6.79
C ALA A 65 -2.55 10.76 5.31
N ARG A 66 -3.07 11.84 4.70
CA ARG A 66 -2.82 12.16 3.29
C ARG A 66 -1.36 12.52 3.03
N ALA A 67 -0.72 13.26 3.94
CA ALA A 67 0.69 13.62 3.84
C ALA A 67 1.62 12.39 3.92
N ALA A 68 1.21 11.35 4.65
CA ALA A 68 1.94 10.09 4.77
C ALA A 68 1.62 9.08 3.67
N ALA A 69 0.55 9.28 2.91
CA ALA A 69 0.07 8.35 1.89
C ALA A 69 0.83 8.49 0.55
N PRO A 70 0.83 7.45 -0.31
CA PRO A 70 1.38 7.55 -1.65
C PRO A 70 0.68 8.62 -2.49
N PRO A 71 1.37 9.16 -3.52
CA PRO A 71 0.76 10.13 -4.44
C PRO A 71 -0.53 9.59 -5.07
N GLY A 72 -1.58 10.42 -5.09
CA GLY A 72 -2.88 10.05 -5.64
C GLY A 72 -3.73 9.16 -4.73
N ALA A 73 -3.31 8.92 -3.50
CA ALA A 73 -4.08 8.16 -2.53
C ALA A 73 -5.37 8.89 -2.12
N ARG A 74 -6.40 8.11 -1.83
CA ARG A 74 -7.66 8.57 -1.25
C ARG A 74 -7.70 8.16 0.21
N VAL A 75 -7.99 9.11 1.09
CA VAL A 75 -8.13 8.91 2.53
C VAL A 75 -9.58 9.14 2.89
N ARG A 76 -10.17 8.18 3.61
CA ARG A 76 -11.54 8.27 4.15
C ARG A 76 -11.49 8.04 5.64
N LEU A 77 -12.17 8.90 6.37
CA LEU A 77 -12.34 8.81 7.81
C LEU A 77 -13.80 8.50 8.12
N ALA A 78 -14.04 7.45 8.89
CA ALA A 78 -15.35 7.12 9.44
C ALA A 78 -15.25 7.11 10.97
N VAL A 79 -16.13 7.87 11.63
CA VAL A 79 -16.19 7.98 13.08
C VAL A 79 -17.44 7.24 13.55
N ALA A 80 -17.26 6.26 14.43
CA ALA A 80 -18.33 5.58 15.15
C ALA A 80 -18.40 6.08 16.59
N ALA A 81 -19.29 5.51 17.40
CA ALA A 81 -19.49 5.97 18.78
C ALA A 81 -18.22 5.83 19.64
N ASP A 82 -17.51 4.72 19.49
CA ASP A 82 -16.37 4.31 20.32
C ASP A 82 -15.07 4.07 19.50
N THR A 83 -15.15 4.12 18.18
CA THR A 83 -14.04 3.79 17.30
C THR A 83 -13.93 4.78 16.14
N VAL A 84 -12.72 4.92 15.65
CA VAL A 84 -12.40 5.65 14.43
C VAL A 84 -11.77 4.70 13.43
N ARG A 85 -12.21 4.76 12.19
CA ARG A 85 -11.71 3.98 11.08
C ARG A 85 -11.16 4.89 10.00
N VAL A 86 -9.94 4.59 9.56
CA VAL A 86 -9.30 5.28 8.44
C VAL A 86 -9.00 4.27 7.35
N ASP A 87 -9.54 4.53 6.17
CA ASP A 87 -9.28 3.77 4.95
C ASP A 87 -8.40 4.60 4.02
N VAL A 88 -7.30 4.03 3.56
CA VAL A 88 -6.37 4.64 2.59
C VAL A 88 -6.28 3.72 1.39
N ASP A 89 -6.57 4.22 0.20
CA ASP A 89 -6.40 3.50 -1.06
C ASP A 89 -5.60 4.33 -2.08
N ALA A 90 -4.64 3.69 -2.74
CA ALA A 90 -3.79 4.33 -3.74
C ALA A 90 -3.74 3.52 -5.04
N PRO A 91 -3.71 4.19 -6.20
CA PRO A 91 -3.47 3.53 -7.47
C PRO A 91 -1.98 3.18 -7.59
N CYS A 92 -1.68 1.95 -7.97
CA CYS A 92 -0.34 1.52 -8.35
C CYS A 92 -0.36 1.20 -9.85
N ALA A 93 0.18 2.10 -10.67
CA ALA A 93 0.22 1.92 -12.11
C ALA A 93 1.27 0.85 -12.47
N GLY A 94 0.94 -0.01 -13.44
CA GLY A 94 1.88 -0.99 -13.99
C GLY A 94 3.01 -0.35 -14.80
N PRO A 95 4.03 -1.14 -15.17
CA PRO A 95 5.20 -0.62 -15.88
C PRO A 95 4.85 -0.19 -17.31
N GLY A 96 5.38 0.97 -17.72
CA GLY A 96 5.36 1.48 -19.08
C GLY A 96 3.96 1.64 -19.70
N ARG A 97 3.84 1.30 -20.97
CA ARG A 97 2.57 1.40 -21.74
C ARG A 97 1.48 0.42 -21.29
N LEU A 98 1.84 -0.60 -20.51
CA LEU A 98 0.92 -1.56 -19.91
C LEU A 98 0.32 -1.05 -18.60
N GLY A 99 0.70 0.14 -18.16
CA GLY A 99 0.28 0.75 -16.90
C GLY A 99 -1.22 0.78 -16.68
N GLY A 100 -2.00 1.00 -17.75
CA GLY A 100 -3.46 1.00 -17.69
C GLY A 100 -4.09 -0.40 -17.57
N LEU A 101 -3.44 -1.43 -18.14
CA LEU A 101 -3.92 -2.81 -18.07
C LEU A 101 -3.53 -3.52 -16.77
N LEU A 102 -2.41 -3.10 -16.17
CA LEU A 102 -1.85 -3.67 -14.95
C LEU A 102 -2.00 -2.73 -13.74
N ALA A 103 -2.93 -1.79 -13.81
CA ALA A 103 -3.23 -0.92 -12.69
C ALA A 103 -3.87 -1.72 -11.56
N VAL A 104 -3.15 -1.85 -10.44
CA VAL A 104 -3.62 -2.47 -9.20
C VAL A 104 -3.90 -1.37 -8.18
N ARG A 105 -4.96 -1.54 -7.40
CA ARG A 105 -5.18 -0.71 -6.23
C ARG A 105 -4.57 -1.39 -5.02
N VAL A 106 -3.78 -0.63 -4.28
CA VAL A 106 -3.27 -1.01 -2.96
C VAL A 106 -3.97 -0.17 -1.92
N GLY A 107 -4.24 -0.75 -0.75
CA GLY A 107 -4.93 -0.02 0.29
C GLY A 107 -4.81 -0.68 1.64
N ALA A 108 -5.07 0.10 2.67
CA ALA A 108 -5.04 -0.35 4.05
C ALA A 108 -6.14 0.33 4.86
N MET A 109 -6.52 -0.33 5.92
CA MET A 109 -7.48 0.15 6.89
C MET A 109 -6.89 0.05 8.28
N ALA A 110 -7.08 1.10 9.08
CA ALA A 110 -6.76 1.10 10.49
C ALA A 110 -7.97 1.51 11.31
N VAL A 111 -8.14 0.87 12.48
CA VAL A 111 -9.19 1.19 13.45
C VAL A 111 -8.51 1.51 14.76
N ALA A 112 -8.94 2.59 15.43
CA ALA A 112 -8.51 2.97 16.76
C ALA A 112 -9.71 3.23 17.64
N ALA A 113 -9.60 2.94 18.95
CA ALA A 113 -10.59 3.31 19.93
C ALA A 113 -10.50 4.83 20.20
N ARG A 114 -11.63 5.47 20.43
CA ARG A 114 -11.69 6.90 20.78
C ARG A 114 -11.30 7.09 22.25
N GLU A 115 -10.30 7.93 22.47
CA GLU A 115 -9.77 8.19 23.82
C GLU A 115 -10.71 9.07 24.65
N ASP A 116 -11.47 9.94 24.00
CA ASP A 116 -12.45 10.82 24.64
C ASP A 116 -13.63 10.06 25.27
N VAL A 117 -14.00 8.89 24.71
CA VAL A 117 -15.06 8.03 25.26
C VAL A 117 -14.54 7.19 26.43
N LEU A 118 -13.27 6.78 26.40
CA LEU A 118 -12.66 5.98 27.46
C LEU A 118 -12.36 6.81 28.72
N GLY A 119 -12.06 8.11 28.58
CA GLY A 119 -11.85 9.03 29.70
C GLY A 119 -13.12 9.33 30.51
N GLY A 120 -14.29 9.31 29.88
CA GLY A 120 -15.57 9.59 30.53
C GLY A 120 -16.08 8.49 31.49
N THR A 121 -15.57 7.27 31.37
CA THR A 121 -15.97 6.13 32.23
C THR A 121 -15.09 5.98 33.47
N ALA A 122 -13.94 6.67 33.56
CA ALA A 122 -13.05 6.57 34.71
C ALA A 122 -13.37 7.53 35.87
N GLU A 123 -14.14 8.59 35.64
CA GLU A 123 -14.48 9.55 36.68
C GLU A 123 -15.76 9.22 37.48
N GLY A 124 -16.49 8.15 37.11
CA GLY A 124 -17.70 7.73 37.81
C GLY A 124 -17.51 6.70 38.96
N GLY A 125 -16.28 6.23 39.20
CA GLY A 125 -15.98 5.15 40.14
C GLY A 125 -15.25 5.57 41.42
N GLY A 126 -15.42 6.79 41.92
CA GLY A 126 -14.93 7.21 43.23
C GLY A 126 -15.70 6.53 44.34
N GLY A 127 -15.53 5.21 44.51
CA GLY A 127 -16.01 4.46 45.66
C GLY A 127 -15.27 4.93 46.90
N SER A 128 -15.95 5.68 47.77
CA SER A 128 -15.55 5.98 49.13
C SER A 128 -15.31 4.66 49.90
N TRP A 129 -14.07 4.41 50.28
CA TRP A 129 -13.73 3.36 51.24
C TRP A 129 -14.13 3.87 52.63
N PRO A 130 -15.00 3.17 53.38
CA PRO A 130 -15.24 3.50 54.76
C PRO A 130 -14.01 3.13 55.61
N ALA A 131 -13.66 3.99 56.54
CA ALA A 131 -12.60 3.83 57.51
C ALA A 131 -12.83 2.61 58.46
#